data_a0bebd91cf9a769a4dea8a4ca5dfcbc1
#
_entry.id   a0bebd91cf9a769a4dea8a4ca5dfcbc1
#
_cell.length_a   1.000
_cell.length_b   1.000
_cell.length_c   1.000
_cell.angle_alpha   90.00
_cell.angle_beta   90.00
_cell.angle_gamma   90.00
#
_symmetry.space_group_name_H-M   'P 1'
#
loop_
_entity.id
_entity.type
_entity.pdbx_description
1 polymer ?
#
loop_
_entity_poly.entity_id
_entity_poly.type
_entity_poly.pdbx_seq_one_letter_code
_entity_poly.pdbx_strand_id
1 'polypeptide(L)'
;MTFSLLHATDFADRLLYKIIPPLKAGMIVLADRYAYTAFARDATRGVDRQWVRELYSFAVRPDLSLYFRVPIDVSVDRLMARRIKLKFYEAGLDMGWSSNPVESFRLFQGKVLDEYDQIVKEFGLEIVDAGGSITQQQRLVRSLVAPHVQPTLVDVPPGEIKYDEFV
;
A
#
# COMPACT_ATOMS: atom_id res chain seq x y z
N MET A 1 5.46 -19.08 -3.07
CA MET A 1 4.18 -19.72 -2.63
C MET A 1 3.98 -19.68 -1.12
N THR A 2 4.85 -20.27 -0.29
CA THR A 2 4.64 -20.31 1.18
C THR A 2 4.42 -18.92 1.80
N PHE A 3 5.24 -17.94 1.44
CA PHE A 3 5.08 -16.56 1.92
C PHE A 3 3.74 -15.94 1.50
N SER A 4 3.29 -16.19 0.27
CA SER A 4 2.00 -15.69 -0.22
C SER A 4 0.85 -16.23 0.63
N LEU A 5 0.87 -17.53 0.97
CA LEU A 5 -0.13 -18.17 1.83
C LEU A 5 -0.12 -17.59 3.25
N LEU A 6 1.07 -17.42 3.86
CA LEU A 6 1.18 -16.81 5.19
C LEU A 6 0.65 -15.38 5.21
N HIS A 7 0.99 -14.56 4.21
CA HIS A 7 0.49 -13.20 4.11
C HIS A 7 -1.01 -13.14 3.84
N ALA A 8 -1.56 -14.08 3.03
CA ALA A 8 -2.99 -14.15 2.80
C ALA A 8 -3.76 -14.55 4.07
N THR A 9 -3.18 -15.46 4.88
CA THR A 9 -3.76 -15.84 6.18
C THR A 9 -3.80 -14.66 7.15
N ASP A 10 -2.68 -13.93 7.31
CA ASP A 10 -2.62 -12.72 8.11
C ASP A 10 -3.59 -11.64 7.61
N PHE A 11 -3.70 -11.49 6.30
CA PHE A 11 -4.65 -10.56 5.71
C PHE A 11 -6.11 -10.96 5.97
N ALA A 12 -6.43 -12.25 5.89
CA ALA A 12 -7.77 -12.77 6.20
C ALA A 12 -8.15 -12.50 7.66
N ASP A 13 -7.22 -12.70 8.59
CA ASP A 13 -7.42 -12.37 10.01
C ASP A 13 -7.71 -10.88 10.21
N ARG A 14 -6.88 -10.02 9.65
CA ARG A 14 -7.10 -8.56 9.71
C ARG A 14 -8.41 -8.13 9.06
N LEU A 15 -8.77 -8.74 7.93
CA LEU A 15 -10.04 -8.45 7.25
C LEU A 15 -11.23 -8.76 8.15
N LEU A 16 -11.24 -9.95 8.76
CA LEU A 16 -12.35 -10.42 9.59
C LEU A 16 -12.48 -9.65 10.91
N TYR A 17 -11.36 -9.32 11.55
CA TYR A 17 -11.39 -8.78 12.92
C TYR A 17 -11.11 -7.29 13.02
N LYS A 18 -10.52 -6.66 12.00
CA LYS A 18 -10.13 -5.24 12.05
C LYS A 18 -10.77 -4.39 10.97
N ILE A 19 -11.17 -4.95 9.83
CA ILE A 19 -11.70 -4.19 8.69
C ILE A 19 -13.22 -4.34 8.59
N ILE A 20 -13.73 -5.56 8.53
CA ILE A 20 -15.18 -5.80 8.35
C ILE A 20 -16.04 -5.28 9.51
N PRO A 21 -15.69 -5.49 10.79
CA PRO A 21 -16.55 -5.02 11.88
C PRO A 21 -16.77 -3.51 11.90
N PRO A 22 -15.72 -2.64 11.81
CA PRO A 22 -15.95 -1.20 11.76
C PRO A 22 -16.69 -0.76 10.49
N LEU A 23 -16.43 -1.38 9.32
CA LEU A 23 -17.21 -1.08 8.10
C LEU A 23 -18.70 -1.38 8.30
N LYS A 24 -19.04 -2.51 8.92
CA LYS A 24 -20.45 -2.85 9.25
C LYS A 24 -21.07 -1.89 10.25
N ALA A 25 -20.25 -1.24 11.08
CA ALA A 25 -20.69 -0.20 12.01
C ALA A 25 -20.80 1.20 11.35
N GLY A 26 -20.60 1.31 10.04
CA GLY A 26 -20.65 2.58 9.31
C GLY A 26 -19.43 3.47 9.49
N MET A 27 -18.33 2.93 9.97
CA MET A 27 -17.07 3.65 10.18
C MET A 27 -16.24 3.70 8.90
N ILE A 28 -15.42 4.72 8.76
CA ILE A 28 -14.38 4.81 7.73
C ILE A 28 -13.17 3.99 8.18
N VAL A 29 -12.69 3.13 7.29
CA VAL A 29 -11.49 2.31 7.53
C VAL A 29 -10.38 2.75 6.59
N LEU A 30 -9.25 3.15 7.13
CA LEU A 30 -8.02 3.44 6.39
C LEU A 30 -7.08 2.25 6.52
N ALA A 31 -6.76 1.60 5.39
CA ALA A 31 -5.83 0.49 5.36
C ALA A 31 -4.50 0.94 4.73
N ASP A 32 -3.43 0.96 5.53
CA ASP A 32 -2.07 1.11 5.00
C ASP A 32 -1.60 -0.24 4.47
N ARG A 33 -1.47 -0.32 3.15
CA ARG A 33 -1.30 -1.53 2.34
C ARG A 33 -2.53 -2.44 2.34
N TYR A 34 -2.82 -2.97 1.17
CA TYR A 34 -3.95 -3.88 0.93
C TYR A 34 -3.50 -5.06 0.04
N ALA A 35 -4.42 -5.90 -0.43
CA ALA A 35 -4.14 -7.05 -1.30
C ALA A 35 -3.25 -6.71 -2.51
N TYR A 36 -3.35 -5.50 -3.04
CA TYR A 36 -2.52 -5.00 -4.16
C TYR A 36 -1.01 -5.07 -3.89
N THR A 37 -0.60 -4.92 -2.61
CA THR A 37 0.82 -5.09 -2.24
C THR A 37 1.28 -6.53 -2.44
N ALA A 38 0.44 -7.51 -2.12
CA ALA A 38 0.74 -8.92 -2.38
C ALA A 38 0.77 -9.18 -3.89
N PHE A 39 -0.19 -8.66 -4.66
CA PHE A 39 -0.22 -8.81 -6.12
C PHE A 39 1.10 -8.36 -6.76
N ALA A 40 1.58 -7.16 -6.43
CA ALA A 40 2.82 -6.64 -7.00
C ALA A 40 4.06 -7.42 -6.54
N ARG A 41 4.20 -7.66 -5.23
CA ARG A 41 5.41 -8.27 -4.66
C ARG A 41 5.55 -9.74 -4.98
N ASP A 42 4.45 -10.48 -5.02
CA ASP A 42 4.46 -11.92 -5.29
C ASP A 42 4.66 -12.18 -6.77
N ALA A 43 4.01 -11.40 -7.67
CA ALA A 43 4.24 -11.48 -9.10
C ALA A 43 5.71 -11.13 -9.46
N THR A 44 6.28 -10.10 -8.83
CA THR A 44 7.70 -9.76 -8.99
C THR A 44 8.62 -10.93 -8.61
N ARG A 45 8.20 -11.78 -7.67
CA ARG A 45 8.93 -13.00 -7.25
C ARG A 45 8.59 -14.23 -8.08
N GLY A 46 7.89 -14.06 -9.20
CA GLY A 46 7.58 -15.13 -10.13
C GLY A 46 6.37 -15.99 -9.72
N VAL A 47 5.58 -15.55 -8.76
CA VAL A 47 4.29 -16.19 -8.47
C VAL A 47 3.30 -15.82 -9.56
N ASP A 48 2.51 -16.79 -10.01
CA ASP A 48 1.49 -16.55 -11.05
C ASP A 48 0.50 -15.47 -10.63
N ARG A 49 0.27 -14.48 -11.49
CA ARG A 49 -0.58 -13.33 -11.20
C ARG A 49 -2.03 -13.72 -10.95
N GLN A 50 -2.56 -14.64 -11.74
CA GLN A 50 -3.93 -15.10 -11.62
C GLN A 50 -4.13 -15.84 -10.30
N TRP A 51 -3.20 -16.73 -9.97
CA TRP A 51 -3.24 -17.47 -8.71
C TRP A 51 -3.21 -16.55 -7.48
N VAL A 52 -2.38 -15.49 -7.48
CA VAL A 52 -2.35 -14.52 -6.36
C VAL A 52 -3.69 -13.78 -6.25
N ARG A 53 -4.32 -13.41 -7.36
CA ARG A 53 -5.63 -12.75 -7.36
C ARG A 53 -6.72 -13.68 -6.81
N GLU A 54 -6.71 -14.93 -7.20
CA GLU A 54 -7.63 -15.96 -6.70
C GLU A 54 -7.43 -16.19 -5.20
N LEU A 55 -6.17 -16.24 -4.74
CA LEU A 55 -5.84 -16.38 -3.32
C LEU A 55 -6.43 -15.26 -2.46
N TYR A 56 -6.55 -14.05 -2.99
CA TYR A 56 -7.13 -12.88 -2.29
C TYR A 56 -8.56 -12.56 -2.74
N SER A 57 -9.25 -13.48 -3.41
CA SER A 57 -10.62 -13.26 -3.91
C SER A 57 -11.65 -12.95 -2.82
N PHE A 58 -11.36 -13.30 -1.57
CA PHE A 58 -12.17 -12.98 -0.40
C PHE A 58 -12.02 -11.52 0.08
N ALA A 59 -11.07 -10.76 -0.46
CA ALA A 59 -10.81 -9.38 -0.06
C ALA A 59 -11.97 -8.46 -0.47
N VAL A 60 -12.51 -7.69 0.46
CA VAL A 60 -13.51 -6.66 0.16
C VAL A 60 -12.87 -5.58 -0.71
N ARG A 61 -13.54 -5.22 -1.80
CA ARG A 61 -13.05 -4.14 -2.67
C ARG A 61 -13.15 -2.79 -1.95
N PRO A 62 -12.05 -2.03 -1.83
CA PRO A 62 -12.09 -0.67 -1.27
C PRO A 62 -12.91 0.27 -2.14
N ASP A 63 -13.62 1.23 -1.54
CA ASP A 63 -14.33 2.29 -2.25
C ASP A 63 -13.36 3.26 -2.95
N LEU A 64 -12.18 3.47 -2.36
CA LEU A 64 -11.10 4.27 -2.92
C LEU A 64 -9.76 3.58 -2.64
N SER A 65 -8.95 3.43 -3.68
CA SER A 65 -7.59 2.90 -3.58
C SER A 65 -6.59 3.91 -4.10
N LEU A 66 -5.66 4.33 -3.25
CA LEU A 66 -4.63 5.31 -3.58
C LEU A 66 -3.28 4.62 -3.77
N TYR A 67 -2.62 4.91 -4.88
CA TYR A 67 -1.26 4.46 -5.14
C TYR A 67 -0.28 5.62 -5.10
N PHE A 68 0.50 5.72 -4.02
CA PHE A 68 1.57 6.71 -3.89
C PHE A 68 2.78 6.28 -4.73
N ARG A 69 2.84 6.79 -5.95
CA ARG A 69 3.88 6.45 -6.92
C ARG A 69 5.12 7.31 -6.70
N VAL A 70 6.24 6.66 -6.39
CA VAL A 70 7.56 7.33 -6.25
C VAL A 70 8.46 6.82 -7.36
N PRO A 71 9.08 7.68 -8.18
CA PRO A 71 10.12 7.26 -9.12
C PRO A 71 11.26 6.52 -8.42
N ILE A 72 11.80 5.48 -9.05
CA ILE A 72 12.79 4.61 -8.41
C ILE A 72 14.05 5.38 -7.98
N ASP A 73 14.51 6.35 -8.77
CA ASP A 73 15.67 7.17 -8.43
C ASP A 73 15.42 8.00 -7.16
N VAL A 74 14.25 8.62 -7.04
CA VAL A 74 13.85 9.37 -5.85
C VAL A 74 13.78 8.45 -4.62
N SER A 75 13.33 7.20 -4.79
CA SER A 75 13.29 6.22 -3.71
C SER A 75 14.69 5.84 -3.24
N VAL A 76 15.61 5.63 -4.17
CA VAL A 76 17.02 5.32 -3.88
C VAL A 76 17.70 6.52 -3.21
N ASP A 77 17.51 7.74 -3.71
CA ASP A 77 18.08 8.95 -3.12
C ASP A 77 17.61 9.16 -1.68
N ARG A 78 16.31 8.98 -1.42
CA ARG A 78 15.74 9.06 -0.06
C ARG A 78 16.32 7.99 0.87
N LEU A 79 16.53 6.78 0.37
CA LEU A 79 17.14 5.69 1.10
C LEU A 79 18.57 6.03 1.52
N MET A 80 19.37 6.52 0.56
CA MET A 80 20.77 6.89 0.78
C MET A 80 20.90 8.08 1.73
N ALA A 81 20.08 9.12 1.55
CA ALA A 81 20.08 10.32 2.38
C ALA A 81 19.76 10.01 3.86
N ARG A 82 18.86 9.06 4.10
CA ARG A 82 18.46 8.67 5.46
C ARG A 82 19.34 7.58 6.09
N ARG A 83 20.33 7.06 5.36
CA ARG A 83 21.18 5.92 5.79
C ARG A 83 20.38 4.72 6.30
N ILE A 84 19.22 4.46 5.66
CA ILE A 84 18.34 3.36 6.06
C ILE A 84 19.00 2.04 5.70
N LYS A 85 19.16 1.15 6.68
CA LYS A 85 19.62 -0.20 6.43
C LYS A 85 18.51 -1.00 5.76
N LEU A 86 18.73 -1.40 4.51
CA LEU A 86 17.81 -2.24 3.78
C LEU A 86 17.73 -3.64 4.41
N LYS A 87 16.51 -4.11 4.62
CA LYS A 87 16.28 -5.50 5.00
C LYS A 87 16.42 -6.40 3.76
N PHE A 88 16.84 -7.63 3.98
CA PHE A 88 17.14 -8.61 2.94
C PHE A 88 16.03 -8.72 1.87
N TYR A 89 14.80 -8.94 2.32
CA TYR A 89 13.65 -9.07 1.41
C TYR A 89 13.16 -7.74 0.82
N GLU A 90 13.35 -6.62 1.50
CA GLU A 90 12.99 -5.28 0.99
C GLU A 90 13.93 -4.86 -0.13
N ALA A 91 15.20 -5.24 -0.01
CA ALA A 91 16.20 -5.03 -1.04
C ALA A 91 16.05 -6.00 -2.23
N GLY A 92 15.21 -7.03 -2.13
CA GLY A 92 15.10 -8.06 -3.17
C GLY A 92 16.34 -8.95 -3.29
N LEU A 93 17.19 -9.02 -2.25
CA LEU A 93 18.40 -9.86 -2.25
C LEU A 93 18.07 -11.35 -2.35
N ASP A 94 16.86 -11.75 -1.94
CA ASP A 94 16.31 -13.08 -2.12
C ASP A 94 16.15 -13.49 -3.59
N MET A 95 16.13 -12.53 -4.51
CA MET A 95 16.04 -12.78 -5.95
C MET A 95 17.40 -13.10 -6.60
N GLY A 96 18.51 -12.77 -5.92
CA GLY A 96 19.85 -13.04 -6.43
C GLY A 96 20.25 -12.22 -7.67
N TRP A 97 19.53 -11.11 -7.99
CA TRP A 97 19.81 -10.30 -9.19
C TRP A 97 21.04 -9.41 -9.06
N SER A 98 21.40 -9.03 -7.84
CA SER A 98 22.66 -8.37 -7.52
C SER A 98 23.05 -8.66 -6.06
N SER A 99 24.36 -8.74 -5.80
CA SER A 99 24.91 -8.81 -4.43
C SER A 99 25.00 -7.43 -3.76
N ASN A 100 24.92 -6.34 -4.54
CA ASN A 100 24.89 -4.99 -4.02
C ASN A 100 23.45 -4.65 -3.56
N PRO A 101 23.24 -4.34 -2.25
CA PRO A 101 21.88 -4.11 -1.73
C PRO A 101 21.13 -2.97 -2.41
N VAL A 102 21.81 -1.89 -2.79
CA VAL A 102 21.19 -0.72 -3.42
C VAL A 102 20.79 -1.03 -4.87
N GLU A 103 21.65 -1.72 -5.60
CA GLU A 103 21.35 -2.16 -6.96
C GLU A 103 20.26 -3.22 -6.97
N SER A 104 20.31 -4.20 -6.07
CA SER A 104 19.24 -5.18 -5.89
C SER A 104 17.91 -4.52 -5.57
N PHE A 105 17.90 -3.53 -4.67
CA PHE A 105 16.71 -2.73 -4.36
C PHE A 105 16.17 -2.02 -5.62
N ARG A 106 17.04 -1.38 -6.39
CA ARG A 106 16.65 -0.69 -7.64
C ARG A 106 15.98 -1.65 -8.62
N LEU A 107 16.59 -2.80 -8.86
CA LEU A 107 16.07 -3.83 -9.77
C LEU A 107 14.73 -4.40 -9.28
N PHE A 108 14.66 -4.75 -8.00
CA PHE A 108 13.47 -5.33 -7.40
C PHE A 108 12.30 -4.35 -7.37
N GLN A 109 12.52 -3.15 -6.84
CA GLN A 109 11.47 -2.12 -6.75
C GLN A 109 11.06 -1.61 -8.14
N GLY A 110 11.97 -1.54 -9.11
CA GLY A 110 11.60 -1.24 -10.50
C GLY A 110 10.57 -2.20 -11.04
N LYS A 111 10.77 -3.51 -10.87
CA LYS A 111 9.79 -4.53 -11.27
C LYS A 111 8.50 -4.48 -10.45
N VAL A 112 8.56 -4.12 -9.18
CA VAL A 112 7.36 -3.89 -8.35
C VAL A 112 6.55 -2.70 -8.89
N LEU A 113 7.21 -1.63 -9.34
CA LEU A 113 6.54 -0.49 -9.98
C LEU A 113 5.85 -0.92 -11.29
N ASP A 114 6.50 -1.73 -12.12
CA ASP A 114 5.90 -2.26 -13.35
C ASP A 114 4.63 -3.08 -13.06
N GLU A 115 4.64 -3.89 -12.01
CA GLU A 115 3.45 -4.63 -11.56
C GLU A 115 2.34 -3.69 -11.08
N TYR A 116 2.68 -2.64 -10.32
CA TYR A 116 1.70 -1.65 -9.88
C TYR A 116 1.10 -0.87 -11.05
N ASP A 117 1.86 -0.56 -12.10
CA ASP A 117 1.34 0.11 -13.30
C ASP A 117 0.29 -0.76 -14.04
N GLN A 118 0.36 -2.09 -13.92
CA GLN A 118 -0.69 -3.01 -14.39
C GLN A 118 -1.89 -3.04 -13.43
N ILE A 119 -1.64 -3.16 -12.13
CA ILE A 119 -2.67 -3.19 -11.08
C ILE A 119 -3.52 -1.91 -11.09
N VAL A 120 -2.90 -0.75 -11.30
CA VAL A 120 -3.60 0.54 -11.45
C VAL A 120 -4.65 0.46 -12.55
N LYS A 121 -4.31 -0.08 -13.71
CA LYS A 121 -5.23 -0.24 -14.85
C LYS A 121 -6.32 -1.28 -14.59
N GLU A 122 -5.95 -2.37 -13.94
CA GLU A 122 -6.84 -3.51 -13.68
C GLU A 122 -7.90 -3.18 -12.61
N PHE A 123 -7.50 -2.47 -11.56
CA PHE A 123 -8.35 -2.22 -10.39
C PHE A 123 -8.80 -0.76 -10.25
N GLY A 124 -8.33 0.15 -11.11
CA GLY A 124 -8.71 1.56 -11.06
C GLY A 124 -8.15 2.30 -9.85
N LEU A 125 -6.87 2.12 -9.53
CA LEU A 125 -6.25 2.85 -8.43
C LEU A 125 -5.96 4.29 -8.86
N GLU A 126 -6.22 5.24 -7.96
CA GLU A 126 -5.87 6.64 -8.15
C GLU A 126 -4.38 6.87 -7.85
N ILE A 127 -3.66 7.45 -8.80
CA ILE A 127 -2.22 7.71 -8.66
C ILE A 127 -2.00 9.03 -7.95
N VAL A 128 -1.26 8.98 -6.85
CA VAL A 128 -0.74 10.15 -6.14
C VAL A 128 0.76 10.24 -6.41
N ASP A 129 1.19 11.33 -7.05
CA ASP A 129 2.63 11.59 -7.22
C ASP A 129 3.29 11.87 -5.87
N ALA A 130 4.04 10.88 -5.38
CA ALA A 130 4.76 10.96 -4.13
C ALA A 130 6.23 11.41 -4.30
N GLY A 131 6.61 11.85 -5.51
CA GLY A 131 7.87 12.58 -5.77
C GLY A 131 7.81 14.02 -5.28
N GLY A 132 6.62 14.64 -5.31
CA GLY A 132 6.37 16.01 -4.89
C GLY A 132 6.31 16.26 -3.39
N SER A 133 5.90 17.48 -3.00
CA SER A 133 5.79 17.88 -1.58
C SER A 133 4.61 17.20 -0.88
N ILE A 134 4.73 16.98 0.44
CA ILE A 134 3.66 16.42 1.28
C ILE A 134 2.38 17.27 1.18
N THR A 135 2.50 18.60 1.12
CA THR A 135 1.36 19.51 1.01
C THR A 135 0.58 19.30 -0.29
N GLN A 136 1.26 19.09 -1.41
CA GLN A 136 0.62 18.79 -2.69
C GLN A 136 -0.07 17.44 -2.67
N GLN A 137 0.59 16.41 -2.14
CA GLN A 137 0.01 15.09 -1.98
C GLN A 137 -1.25 15.14 -1.10
N GLN A 138 -1.19 15.81 0.05
CA GLN A 138 -2.33 15.95 0.96
C GLN A 138 -3.51 16.68 0.31
N ARG A 139 -3.26 17.70 -0.48
CA ARG A 139 -4.31 18.42 -1.20
C ARG A 139 -5.02 17.51 -2.20
N LEU A 140 -4.27 16.74 -2.99
CA LEU A 140 -4.81 15.79 -3.94
C LEU A 140 -5.60 14.67 -3.22
N VAL A 141 -5.01 14.05 -2.19
CA VAL A 141 -5.68 12.99 -1.44
C VAL A 141 -7.00 13.47 -0.85
N ARG A 142 -7.04 14.66 -0.25
CA ARG A 142 -8.29 15.23 0.28
C ARG A 142 -9.34 15.44 -0.81
N SER A 143 -8.97 15.91 -2.00
CA SER A 143 -9.92 16.07 -3.11
C SER A 143 -10.47 14.74 -3.62
N LEU A 144 -9.67 13.68 -3.61
CA LEU A 144 -10.10 12.33 -4.00
C LEU A 144 -10.99 11.67 -2.94
N VAL A 145 -10.71 11.91 -1.66
CA VAL A 145 -11.49 11.33 -0.55
C VAL A 145 -12.82 12.05 -0.34
N ALA A 146 -12.87 13.37 -0.55
CA ALA A 146 -14.05 14.20 -0.25
C ALA A 146 -15.39 13.67 -0.83
N PRO A 147 -15.45 13.13 -2.07
CA PRO A 147 -16.70 12.56 -2.60
C PRO A 147 -17.18 11.29 -1.90
N HIS A 148 -16.27 10.54 -1.25
CA HIS A 148 -16.56 9.29 -0.56
C HIS A 148 -16.95 9.48 0.90
N VAL A 149 -16.62 10.64 1.47
CA VAL A 149 -16.93 10.98 2.86
C VAL A 149 -18.07 12.00 2.82
N GLN A 150 -19.31 11.55 2.95
CA GLN A 150 -20.41 12.50 3.21
C GLN A 150 -20.14 13.12 4.60
N PRO A 151 -20.05 14.45 4.71
CA PRO A 151 -19.93 15.06 6.01
C PRO A 151 -21.21 14.75 6.79
N THR A 152 -21.17 13.78 7.67
CA THR A 152 -22.05 13.75 8.80
C THR A 152 -21.66 15.01 9.58
N LEU A 153 -22.48 16.06 9.47
CA LEU A 153 -22.35 17.25 10.29
C LEU A 153 -22.63 16.86 11.75
N VAL A 154 -21.70 16.18 12.36
CA VAL A 154 -21.54 16.23 13.79
C VAL A 154 -20.69 17.48 14.00
N ASP A 155 -21.31 18.56 14.46
CA ASP A 155 -20.61 19.71 15.03
C ASP A 155 -19.77 19.22 16.20
N VAL A 156 -18.58 18.72 15.92
CA VAL A 156 -17.56 18.50 16.93
C VAL A 156 -16.94 19.88 17.16
N PRO A 157 -17.14 20.49 18.31
CA PRO A 157 -16.55 21.78 18.61
C PRO A 157 -15.03 21.69 18.44
N PRO A 158 -14.40 22.68 17.80
CA PRO A 158 -12.95 22.67 17.62
C PRO A 158 -12.27 22.72 18.97
N GLY A 159 -11.66 21.64 19.42
CA GLY A 159 -10.80 21.64 20.62
C GLY A 159 -10.76 20.36 21.47
N GLU A 160 -11.54 19.31 21.17
CA GLU A 160 -11.60 18.15 22.08
C GLU A 160 -11.11 16.80 21.49
N ILE A 161 -10.28 16.80 20.48
CA ILE A 161 -9.61 15.55 20.07
C ILE A 161 -8.29 15.46 20.84
N LYS A 162 -8.32 14.83 22.00
CA LYS A 162 -7.12 14.39 22.70
C LYS A 162 -6.60 13.13 22.01
N TYR A 163 -5.49 13.26 21.28
CA TYR A 163 -4.84 12.14 20.56
C TYR A 163 -4.07 11.18 21.48
N ASP A 164 -4.03 11.44 22.79
CA ASP A 164 -3.17 10.76 23.76
C ASP A 164 -3.74 9.44 24.32
N GLU A 165 -4.96 9.04 23.91
CA GLU A 165 -5.61 7.83 24.45
C GLU A 165 -5.55 6.61 23.50
N PHE A 166 -4.78 6.68 22.40
CA PHE A 166 -4.68 5.60 21.40
C PHE A 166 -3.25 5.07 21.21
N VAL A 167 -2.42 5.07 22.27
CA VAL A 167 -1.12 4.38 22.25
C VAL A 167 -1.18 3.11 23.09
#